data_d517ced21c4142e8f126f4f11d345a6f
#
_entry.id   d517ced21c4142e8f126f4f11d345a6f
#
_cell.length_a   1.000
_cell.length_b   1.000
_cell.length_c   1.000
_cell.angle_alpha   90.00
_cell.angle_beta   90.00
_cell.angle_gamma   90.00
#
_symmetry.space_group_name_H-M   'P 1'
#
loop_
_entity.id
_entity.type
_entity.pdbx_description
1 polymer ?
#
loop_
_entity_poly.entity_id
_entity_poly.type
_entity_poly.pdbx_seq_one_letter_code
_entity_poly.pdbx_strand_id
1 'polypeptide(L)'
;MIRYPRSAPSGLLLGLLLFAATAHTRAATFTIATYNVENYLDAPAGTRSVKPPESRAKVRQVIRALGADVLALEEMGAASALQELRAALKADGLDYPHWEHVRGPDPDIHLALLSRYPILARRAHTNEAYLLAGRRFLVKRGFLEVDIQVTPQYQFTLLAAHLKSKRPVPEGDEADLRDEEAKRLREIIDEKLRAKPTLNLAVVGDFNDSRDSRALKAVLGGRGKFSLFDTRPAERNGDSAFRPKVYYTPRNITWTYFYGKEDSYSRIDFILLSQGMVREWKAELTAILTVPDWGIASDHRPIIAGFEAQDR
;
A
#
# COMPACT_ATOMS: atom_id res chain seq x y z
N MET A 1 4.41 -19.04 -96.32
CA MET A 1 3.50 -18.98 -95.15
C MET A 1 4.33 -19.24 -93.92
N ILE A 2 4.68 -18.19 -93.22
CA ILE A 2 5.51 -18.27 -91.99
C ILE A 2 4.58 -18.03 -90.83
N ARG A 3 4.48 -19.02 -89.85
CA ARG A 3 3.68 -18.91 -88.64
C ARG A 3 4.60 -18.43 -87.53
N TYR A 4 4.24 -17.33 -86.86
CA TYR A 4 4.86 -16.85 -85.61
C TYR A 4 4.18 -17.52 -84.39
N PRO A 5 4.92 -17.90 -83.39
CA PRO A 5 4.35 -18.40 -82.13
C PRO A 5 3.91 -17.25 -81.25
N ARG A 6 2.75 -17.40 -80.58
CA ARG A 6 2.19 -16.48 -79.59
C ARG A 6 2.91 -16.65 -78.27
N SER A 7 3.43 -15.54 -77.74
CA SER A 7 3.98 -15.43 -76.40
C SER A 7 2.84 -15.36 -75.37
N ALA A 8 2.93 -16.19 -74.32
CA ALA A 8 2.08 -16.14 -73.09
C ALA A 8 2.57 -15.06 -72.17
N PRO A 9 1.67 -14.36 -71.40
CA PRO A 9 2.07 -13.37 -70.45
C PRO A 9 2.45 -14.05 -69.10
N SER A 10 3.68 -13.78 -68.62
CA SER A 10 4.15 -14.15 -67.31
C SER A 10 3.45 -13.33 -66.21
N GLY A 11 2.54 -13.92 -65.45
CA GLY A 11 1.91 -13.30 -64.31
C GLY A 11 2.92 -13.22 -63.14
N LEU A 12 3.27 -11.99 -62.77
CA LEU A 12 4.09 -11.70 -61.59
C LEU A 12 3.18 -11.78 -60.34
N LEU A 13 3.32 -12.84 -59.55
CA LEU A 13 2.64 -12.99 -58.26
C LEU A 13 3.40 -12.14 -57.23
N LEU A 14 2.87 -10.96 -56.90
CA LEU A 14 3.40 -10.10 -55.84
C LEU A 14 2.91 -10.64 -54.48
N GLY A 15 3.75 -11.42 -53.80
CA GLY A 15 3.51 -11.91 -52.44
C GLY A 15 3.58 -10.76 -51.42
N LEU A 16 2.44 -10.34 -50.91
CA LEU A 16 2.34 -9.37 -49.81
C LEU A 16 2.74 -10.06 -48.48
N LEU A 17 4.00 -9.91 -48.06
CA LEU A 17 4.44 -10.29 -46.73
C LEU A 17 3.88 -9.29 -45.71
N LEU A 18 2.80 -9.65 -45.02
CA LEU A 18 2.31 -8.96 -43.84
C LEU A 18 3.31 -9.21 -42.68
N PHE A 19 4.20 -8.25 -42.43
CA PHE A 19 4.95 -8.18 -41.20
C PHE A 19 3.97 -7.78 -40.08
N ALA A 20 3.47 -8.76 -39.31
CA ALA A 20 2.82 -8.50 -38.03
C ALA A 20 3.88 -7.97 -37.05
N ALA A 21 3.99 -6.66 -36.96
CA ALA A 21 4.76 -6.01 -35.91
C ALA A 21 4.10 -6.38 -34.58
N THR A 22 4.68 -7.33 -33.83
CA THR A 22 4.32 -7.58 -32.44
C THR A 22 4.76 -6.36 -31.64
N ALA A 23 3.86 -5.40 -31.44
CA ALA A 23 4.07 -4.33 -30.49
C ALA A 23 4.25 -4.97 -29.10
N HIS A 24 5.47 -5.03 -28.62
CA HIS A 24 5.75 -5.36 -27.24
C HIS A 24 5.20 -4.18 -26.39
N THR A 25 3.95 -4.30 -25.97
CA THR A 25 3.38 -3.35 -25.00
C THR A 25 4.17 -3.51 -23.71
N ARG A 26 4.98 -2.51 -23.40
CA ARG A 26 5.64 -2.43 -22.10
C ARG A 26 4.55 -2.55 -21.01
N ALA A 27 4.74 -3.46 -20.06
CA ALA A 27 3.80 -3.63 -18.97
C ALA A 27 3.58 -2.29 -18.26
N ALA A 28 2.32 -1.99 -17.93
CA ALA A 28 1.99 -0.77 -17.20
C ALA A 28 2.63 -0.81 -15.82
N THR A 29 3.23 0.29 -15.39
CA THR A 29 3.73 0.44 -14.01
C THR A 29 2.66 1.11 -13.16
N PHE A 30 2.57 0.70 -11.89
CA PHE A 30 1.69 1.32 -10.90
C PHE A 30 2.37 1.39 -9.54
N THR A 31 1.80 2.19 -8.65
CA THR A 31 2.37 2.44 -7.32
C THR A 31 1.33 2.23 -6.22
N ILE A 32 1.79 1.67 -5.09
CA ILE A 32 1.03 1.52 -3.85
C ILE A 32 1.74 2.30 -2.76
N ALA A 33 0.98 3.05 -1.97
CA ALA A 33 1.50 3.78 -0.82
C ALA A 33 0.61 3.59 0.41
N THR A 34 1.19 3.87 1.58
CA THR A 34 0.45 3.98 2.84
C THR A 34 0.91 5.24 3.58
N TYR A 35 -0.03 5.91 4.26
CA TYR A 35 0.23 7.14 4.98
C TYR A 35 -0.71 7.31 6.18
N ASN A 36 -0.18 7.26 7.38
CA ASN A 36 -0.88 7.70 8.57
C ASN A 36 -0.96 9.25 8.55
N VAL A 37 -2.18 9.79 8.47
CA VAL A 37 -2.43 11.23 8.33
C VAL A 37 -2.65 11.94 9.66
N GLU A 38 -2.34 11.30 10.76
CA GLU A 38 -2.43 11.84 12.12
C GLU A 38 -3.75 12.58 12.38
N ASN A 39 -4.79 11.81 12.75
CA ASN A 39 -6.11 12.37 13.13
C ASN A 39 -6.70 13.35 12.08
N TYR A 40 -6.84 12.93 10.82
CA TYR A 40 -7.51 13.74 9.80
C TYR A 40 -9.03 13.77 10.04
N LEU A 41 -9.45 14.52 11.07
CA LEU A 41 -10.83 14.60 11.55
C LEU A 41 -11.51 15.86 11.02
N ASP A 42 -12.80 15.78 10.69
CA ASP A 42 -13.67 16.91 10.33
C ASP A 42 -14.46 17.46 11.52
N ALA A 43 -14.58 16.71 12.61
CA ALA A 43 -15.15 17.12 13.89
C ALA A 43 -14.25 16.64 15.05
N PRO A 44 -14.25 17.31 16.21
CA PRO A 44 -13.53 16.82 17.40
C PRO A 44 -14.09 15.45 17.82
N ALA A 45 -13.19 14.54 18.26
CA ALA A 45 -13.55 13.20 18.70
C ALA A 45 -12.74 12.80 19.95
N GLY A 46 -13.44 12.59 21.07
CA GLY A 46 -12.79 12.32 22.36
C GLY A 46 -11.79 13.42 22.75
N THR A 47 -10.51 13.08 22.86
CA THR A 47 -9.42 14.02 23.13
C THR A 47 -8.72 14.54 21.88
N ARG A 48 -9.18 14.12 20.67
CA ARG A 48 -8.60 14.50 19.40
C ARG A 48 -9.26 15.76 18.85
N SER A 49 -8.45 16.71 18.44
CA SER A 49 -8.91 17.96 17.79
C SER A 49 -9.08 17.77 16.28
N VAL A 50 -9.87 18.62 15.66
CA VAL A 50 -9.91 18.76 14.20
C VAL A 50 -8.53 19.16 13.71
N LYS A 51 -8.07 18.51 12.64
CA LYS A 51 -6.78 18.87 12.04
C LYS A 51 -6.85 20.30 11.48
N PRO A 52 -5.89 21.19 11.84
CA PRO A 52 -5.90 22.58 11.40
C PRO A 52 -5.87 22.71 9.87
N PRO A 53 -6.43 23.80 9.29
CA PRO A 53 -6.44 24.00 7.84
C PRO A 53 -5.05 23.95 7.19
N GLU A 54 -4.03 24.49 7.86
CA GLU A 54 -2.63 24.43 7.41
C GLU A 54 -2.13 22.98 7.33
N SER A 55 -2.37 22.19 8.38
CA SER A 55 -1.99 20.77 8.40
C SER A 55 -2.72 19.97 7.32
N ARG A 56 -4.03 20.24 7.09
CA ARG A 56 -4.78 19.61 6.00
C ARG A 56 -4.20 19.98 4.63
N ALA A 57 -3.84 21.26 4.43
CA ALA A 57 -3.19 21.70 3.19
C ALA A 57 -1.84 20.98 3.00
N LYS A 58 -1.08 20.81 4.10
CA LYS A 58 0.19 20.10 4.06
C LYS A 58 0.02 18.60 3.76
N VAL A 59 -1.00 17.93 4.34
CA VAL A 59 -1.35 16.55 3.99
C VAL A 59 -1.63 16.43 2.48
N ARG A 60 -2.41 17.33 1.89
CA ARG A 60 -2.66 17.34 0.44
C ARG A 60 -1.39 17.53 -0.37
N GLN A 61 -0.51 18.46 0.06
CA GLN A 61 0.80 18.67 -0.58
C GLN A 61 1.64 17.40 -0.57
N VAL A 62 1.69 16.69 0.57
CA VAL A 62 2.40 15.41 0.72
C VAL A 62 1.81 14.35 -0.21
N ILE A 63 0.48 14.17 -0.23
CA ILE A 63 -0.20 13.20 -1.10
C ILE A 63 0.05 13.50 -2.58
N ARG A 64 0.02 14.77 -2.98
CA ARG A 64 0.34 15.19 -4.36
C ARG A 64 1.78 14.90 -4.74
N ALA A 65 2.73 15.19 -3.85
CA ALA A 65 4.14 14.89 -4.06
C ALA A 65 4.40 13.38 -4.14
N LEU A 66 3.65 12.57 -3.37
CA LEU A 66 3.68 11.12 -3.41
C LEU A 66 3.20 10.58 -4.77
N GLY A 67 2.10 11.15 -5.30
CA GLY A 67 1.55 10.81 -6.61
C GLY A 67 1.15 9.35 -6.79
N ALA A 68 0.89 8.62 -5.69
CA ALA A 68 0.58 7.19 -5.71
C ALA A 68 -0.70 6.90 -6.50
N ASP A 69 -0.75 5.76 -7.17
CA ASP A 69 -1.96 5.30 -7.87
C ASP A 69 -2.97 4.68 -6.92
N VAL A 70 -2.49 4.01 -5.86
CA VAL A 70 -3.29 3.45 -4.78
C VAL A 70 -2.67 3.88 -3.45
N LEU A 71 -3.47 4.50 -2.59
CA LEU A 71 -3.03 5.06 -1.32
C LEU A 71 -3.93 4.58 -0.18
N ALA A 72 -3.37 3.79 0.73
CA ALA A 72 -3.99 3.49 2.02
C ALA A 72 -3.73 4.64 3.00
N LEU A 73 -4.74 4.96 3.81
CA LEU A 73 -4.71 6.03 4.79
C LEU A 73 -5.10 5.48 6.17
N GLU A 74 -4.30 5.78 7.17
CA GLU A 74 -4.56 5.49 8.57
C GLU A 74 -4.92 6.80 9.30
N GLU A 75 -5.69 6.68 10.38
CA GLU A 75 -6.19 7.79 11.19
C GLU A 75 -7.08 8.78 10.42
N MET A 76 -7.79 8.27 9.43
CA MET A 76 -8.85 9.03 8.77
C MET A 76 -10.06 9.16 9.70
N GLY A 77 -10.66 10.36 9.74
CA GLY A 77 -11.92 10.60 10.42
C GLY A 77 -13.11 9.90 9.75
N ALA A 78 -14.30 10.47 9.92
CA ALA A 78 -15.50 9.96 9.29
C ALA A 78 -15.42 9.96 7.74
N ALA A 79 -16.34 9.28 7.09
CA ALA A 79 -16.39 9.25 5.62
C ALA A 79 -16.48 10.66 5.00
N SER A 80 -17.08 11.62 5.71
CA SER A 80 -17.11 13.04 5.33
C SER A 80 -15.71 13.67 5.23
N ALA A 81 -14.80 13.37 6.17
CA ALA A 81 -13.42 13.82 6.12
C ALA A 81 -12.68 13.25 4.90
N LEU A 82 -12.90 11.98 4.56
CA LEU A 82 -12.34 11.38 3.34
C LEU A 82 -12.89 12.05 2.08
N GLN A 83 -14.19 12.35 2.03
CA GLN A 83 -14.80 13.03 0.87
C GLN A 83 -14.26 14.46 0.71
N GLU A 84 -14.08 15.20 1.82
CA GLU A 84 -13.44 16.52 1.80
C GLU A 84 -12.02 16.43 1.24
N LEU A 85 -11.20 15.50 1.75
CA LEU A 85 -9.84 15.29 1.25
C LEU A 85 -9.82 14.96 -0.25
N ARG A 86 -10.70 14.06 -0.70
CA ARG A 86 -10.81 13.69 -2.12
C ARG A 86 -11.20 14.88 -3.01
N ALA A 87 -12.21 15.66 -2.58
CA ALA A 87 -12.67 16.83 -3.33
C ALA A 87 -11.54 17.88 -3.44
N ALA A 88 -10.81 18.10 -2.35
CA ALA A 88 -9.69 19.03 -2.32
C ALA A 88 -8.52 18.55 -3.19
N LEU A 89 -8.16 17.26 -3.14
CA LEU A 89 -7.13 16.67 -4.02
C LEU A 89 -7.52 16.77 -5.49
N LYS A 90 -8.80 16.53 -5.82
CA LYS A 90 -9.31 16.68 -7.19
C LYS A 90 -9.22 18.14 -7.68
N ALA A 91 -9.56 19.09 -6.84
CA ALA A 91 -9.39 20.53 -7.14
C ALA A 91 -7.91 20.88 -7.37
N ASP A 92 -7.00 20.21 -6.65
CA ASP A 92 -5.55 20.35 -6.79
C ASP A 92 -4.97 19.55 -7.99
N GLY A 93 -5.82 18.92 -8.83
CA GLY A 93 -5.41 18.18 -10.03
C GLY A 93 -5.07 16.70 -9.80
N LEU A 94 -5.34 16.13 -8.62
CA LEU A 94 -5.12 14.73 -8.29
C LEU A 94 -6.44 14.02 -8.02
N ASP A 95 -6.99 13.32 -9.02
CA ASP A 95 -8.28 12.64 -8.91
C ASP A 95 -8.12 11.17 -8.51
N TYR A 96 -8.89 10.77 -7.49
CA TYR A 96 -9.07 9.38 -7.07
C TYR A 96 -10.55 9.00 -7.20
N PRO A 97 -10.96 8.49 -8.37
CA PRO A 97 -12.37 8.16 -8.61
C PRO A 97 -12.91 7.03 -7.75
N HIS A 98 -12.01 6.13 -7.32
CA HIS A 98 -12.37 4.97 -6.50
C HIS A 98 -11.82 5.13 -5.09
N TRP A 99 -12.60 4.71 -4.10
CA TRP A 99 -12.24 4.84 -2.70
C TRP A 99 -12.94 3.80 -1.84
N GLU A 100 -12.42 3.58 -0.63
CA GLU A 100 -13.03 2.77 0.42
C GLU A 100 -12.83 3.45 1.77
N HIS A 101 -13.76 3.22 2.71
CA HIS A 101 -13.68 3.70 4.09
C HIS A 101 -14.18 2.60 5.01
N VAL A 102 -13.33 2.13 5.91
CA VAL A 102 -13.65 1.04 6.84
C VAL A 102 -13.68 1.56 8.26
N ARG A 103 -14.88 1.59 8.83
CA ARG A 103 -15.12 1.93 10.21
C ARG A 103 -15.06 0.67 11.07
N GLY A 104 -13.94 0.50 11.80
CA GLY A 104 -13.82 -0.52 12.85
C GLY A 104 -14.54 -0.14 14.15
N PRO A 105 -14.32 -0.89 15.24
CA PRO A 105 -14.84 -0.56 16.57
C PRO A 105 -14.31 0.74 17.18
N ASP A 106 -13.16 1.27 16.73
CA ASP A 106 -12.68 2.60 17.12
C ASP A 106 -13.67 3.65 16.62
N PRO A 107 -14.24 4.52 17.51
CA PRO A 107 -15.25 5.48 17.09
C PRO A 107 -14.69 6.66 16.29
N ASP A 108 -13.40 6.94 16.39
CA ASP A 108 -12.81 8.21 16.01
C ASP A 108 -11.95 8.14 14.75
N ILE A 109 -11.11 7.09 14.66
CA ILE A 109 -10.12 6.95 13.57
C ILE A 109 -10.28 5.63 12.83
N HIS A 110 -10.19 5.72 11.52
CA HIS A 110 -10.57 4.68 10.59
C HIS A 110 -9.50 4.43 9.53
N LEU A 111 -9.66 3.32 8.81
CA LEU A 111 -8.89 3.03 7.62
C LEU A 111 -9.62 3.56 6.38
N ALA A 112 -8.85 4.11 5.45
CA ALA A 112 -9.40 4.50 4.16
C ALA A 112 -8.44 4.13 3.02
N LEU A 113 -8.94 4.17 1.80
CA LEU A 113 -8.18 3.91 0.60
C LEU A 113 -8.65 4.83 -0.52
N LEU A 114 -7.70 5.38 -1.25
CA LEU A 114 -7.89 6.13 -2.48
C LEU A 114 -7.26 5.36 -3.63
N SER A 115 -7.94 5.25 -4.77
CA SER A 115 -7.43 4.52 -5.93
C SER A 115 -7.80 5.22 -7.25
N ARG A 116 -6.84 5.29 -8.16
CA ARG A 116 -7.08 5.66 -9.56
C ARG A 116 -7.68 4.51 -10.35
N TYR A 117 -7.51 3.28 -9.86
CA TYR A 117 -7.97 2.06 -10.50
C TYR A 117 -9.29 1.56 -9.91
N PRO A 118 -10.11 0.85 -10.70
CA PRO A 118 -11.34 0.24 -10.22
C PRO A 118 -11.13 -0.72 -9.05
N ILE A 119 -12.02 -0.64 -8.06
CA ILE A 119 -12.11 -1.58 -6.95
C ILE A 119 -13.17 -2.62 -7.30
N LEU A 120 -12.75 -3.86 -7.56
CA LEU A 120 -13.61 -4.96 -7.98
C LEU A 120 -14.37 -5.60 -6.82
N ALA A 121 -13.72 -5.68 -5.65
CA ALA A 121 -14.33 -6.24 -4.45
C ALA A 121 -13.88 -5.47 -3.21
N ARG A 122 -14.76 -5.40 -2.22
CA ARG A 122 -14.56 -4.75 -0.93
C ARG A 122 -14.94 -5.71 0.18
N ARG A 123 -14.07 -5.88 1.16
CA ARG A 123 -14.27 -6.74 2.33
C ARG A 123 -13.75 -6.00 3.56
N ALA A 124 -14.69 -5.48 4.35
CA ALA A 124 -14.38 -4.79 5.59
C ALA A 124 -14.36 -5.80 6.75
N HIS A 125 -13.19 -6.04 7.32
CA HIS A 125 -13.02 -6.92 8.48
C HIS A 125 -13.21 -6.11 9.77
N THR A 126 -14.45 -5.80 10.13
CA THR A 126 -14.79 -4.90 11.24
C THR A 126 -15.18 -5.62 12.54
N ASN A 127 -15.40 -6.94 12.45
CA ASN A 127 -15.83 -7.77 13.59
C ASN A 127 -14.77 -8.80 14.02
N GLU A 128 -13.51 -8.55 13.63
CA GLU A 128 -12.41 -9.44 13.98
C GLU A 128 -12.16 -9.44 15.48
N ALA A 129 -12.19 -10.61 16.09
CA ALA A 129 -12.06 -10.78 17.52
C ALA A 129 -10.93 -11.74 17.89
N TYR A 130 -10.35 -11.53 19.05
CA TYR A 130 -9.35 -12.40 19.64
C TYR A 130 -9.57 -12.55 21.15
N LEU A 131 -8.91 -13.52 21.76
CA LEU A 131 -8.92 -13.75 23.20
C LEU A 131 -7.58 -13.38 23.78
N LEU A 132 -7.57 -12.57 24.85
CA LEU A 132 -6.41 -12.26 25.64
C LEU A 132 -6.75 -12.37 27.13
N ALA A 133 -6.01 -13.18 27.88
CA ALA A 133 -6.24 -13.45 29.31
C ALA A 133 -7.72 -13.84 29.61
N GLY A 134 -8.34 -14.65 28.77
CA GLY A 134 -9.74 -15.11 28.91
C GLY A 134 -10.80 -14.05 28.57
N ARG A 135 -10.42 -12.86 28.14
CA ARG A 135 -11.35 -11.80 27.73
C ARG A 135 -11.37 -11.68 26.22
N ARG A 136 -12.55 -11.40 25.66
CA ARG A 136 -12.73 -11.14 24.23
C ARG A 136 -12.47 -9.67 23.90
N PHE A 137 -11.62 -9.43 22.91
CA PHE A 137 -11.34 -8.12 22.34
C PHE A 137 -11.70 -8.10 20.87
N LEU A 138 -11.93 -6.90 20.33
CA LEU A 138 -12.06 -6.65 18.91
C LEU A 138 -10.84 -5.91 18.39
N VAL A 139 -10.44 -6.19 17.16
CA VAL A 139 -9.44 -5.38 16.43
C VAL A 139 -10.01 -3.98 16.28
N LYS A 140 -9.40 -3.00 16.95
CA LYS A 140 -9.99 -1.65 17.14
C LYS A 140 -10.28 -0.92 15.83
N ARG A 141 -9.39 -0.96 14.85
CA ARG A 141 -9.56 -0.28 13.55
C ARG A 141 -10.13 -1.19 12.48
N GLY A 142 -10.26 -2.52 12.78
CA GLY A 142 -10.56 -3.52 11.76
C GLY A 142 -9.42 -3.63 10.73
N PHE A 143 -9.71 -4.29 9.61
CA PHE A 143 -8.82 -4.33 8.44
C PHE A 143 -9.61 -3.99 7.19
N LEU A 144 -8.98 -3.24 6.29
CA LEU A 144 -9.54 -2.89 4.99
C LEU A 144 -8.98 -3.86 3.95
N GLU A 145 -9.84 -4.54 3.20
CA GLU A 145 -9.44 -5.42 2.12
C GLU A 145 -10.17 -5.05 0.83
N VAL A 146 -9.41 -4.89 -0.26
CA VAL A 146 -9.96 -4.63 -1.58
C VAL A 146 -9.21 -5.41 -2.66
N ASP A 147 -9.92 -5.78 -3.74
CA ASP A 147 -9.31 -6.24 -4.97
C ASP A 147 -9.32 -5.10 -5.99
N ILE A 148 -8.16 -4.78 -6.55
CA ILE A 148 -7.94 -3.64 -7.45
C ILE A 148 -7.50 -4.15 -8.82
N GLN A 149 -8.13 -3.63 -9.87
CA GLN A 149 -7.81 -3.96 -11.26
C GLN A 149 -6.97 -2.85 -11.89
N VAL A 150 -5.69 -3.12 -12.14
CA VAL A 150 -4.76 -2.16 -12.76
C VAL A 150 -4.88 -2.18 -14.29
N THR A 151 -4.99 -3.39 -14.87
CA THR A 151 -5.27 -3.60 -16.28
C THR A 151 -6.35 -4.68 -16.45
N PRO A 152 -6.95 -4.87 -17.62
CA PRO A 152 -7.90 -5.97 -17.83
C PRO A 152 -7.35 -7.37 -17.49
N GLN A 153 -6.02 -7.55 -17.54
CA GLN A 153 -5.33 -8.82 -17.30
C GLN A 153 -4.66 -8.89 -15.92
N TYR A 154 -4.55 -7.78 -15.18
CA TYR A 154 -3.81 -7.72 -13.93
C TYR A 154 -4.63 -7.13 -12.80
N GLN A 155 -4.72 -7.88 -11.71
CA GLN A 155 -5.34 -7.45 -10.47
C GLN A 155 -4.49 -7.88 -9.27
N PHE A 156 -4.64 -7.17 -8.16
CA PHE A 156 -4.04 -7.52 -6.88
C PHE A 156 -5.00 -7.27 -5.72
N THR A 157 -4.76 -7.95 -4.60
CA THR A 157 -5.46 -7.70 -3.34
C THR A 157 -4.61 -6.77 -2.47
N LEU A 158 -5.22 -5.73 -1.90
CA LEU A 158 -4.61 -4.89 -0.88
C LEU A 158 -5.33 -5.12 0.44
N LEU A 159 -4.54 -5.35 1.49
CA LEU A 159 -4.98 -5.49 2.86
C LEU A 159 -4.31 -4.38 3.69
N ALA A 160 -5.09 -3.41 4.21
CA ALA A 160 -4.58 -2.33 5.05
C ALA A 160 -4.92 -2.56 6.52
N ALA A 161 -3.97 -2.23 7.40
CA ALA A 161 -4.07 -2.37 8.84
C ALA A 161 -3.48 -1.17 9.58
N HIS A 162 -4.11 -0.83 10.71
CA HIS A 162 -3.53 0.07 11.70
C HIS A 162 -3.64 -0.62 13.07
N LEU A 163 -2.55 -1.25 13.51
CA LEU A 163 -2.55 -2.04 14.74
C LEU A 163 -2.53 -1.15 15.99
N LYS A 164 -2.81 -1.76 17.15
CA LYS A 164 -2.81 -1.09 18.46
C LYS A 164 -1.51 -0.31 18.69
N SER A 165 -1.63 0.98 18.94
CA SER A 165 -0.51 1.86 19.25
C SER A 165 0.16 1.49 20.58
N LYS A 166 1.38 2.01 20.82
CA LYS A 166 2.12 1.85 22.09
C LYS A 166 1.53 2.68 23.25
N ARG A 167 0.45 3.43 22.99
CA ARG A 167 -0.22 4.20 24.04
C ARG A 167 -0.88 3.25 25.05
N PRO A 168 -0.57 3.34 26.35
CA PRO A 168 -1.18 2.51 27.38
C PRO A 168 -2.70 2.64 27.42
N VAL A 169 -3.38 1.54 27.73
CA VAL A 169 -4.83 1.46 27.88
C VAL A 169 -5.18 0.60 29.09
N PRO A 170 -6.29 0.89 29.80
CA PRO A 170 -6.64 0.14 31.01
C PRO A 170 -7.06 -1.31 30.73
N GLU A 171 -7.40 -1.64 29.49
CA GLU A 171 -7.95 -2.95 29.12
C GLU A 171 -6.91 -4.08 29.09
N GLY A 172 -5.62 -3.74 28.93
CA GLY A 172 -4.54 -4.74 28.84
C GLY A 172 -3.20 -4.13 28.44
N ASP A 173 -2.16 -4.94 28.43
CA ASP A 173 -0.85 -4.56 27.90
C ASP A 173 -0.96 -4.27 26.40
N GLU A 174 -0.51 -3.11 25.96
CA GLU A 174 -0.66 -2.66 24.58
C GLU A 174 0.17 -3.47 23.58
N ALA A 175 1.30 -4.05 24.02
CA ALA A 175 2.12 -4.91 23.18
C ALA A 175 1.45 -6.27 22.96
N ASP A 176 0.82 -6.82 23.99
CA ASP A 176 0.06 -8.07 23.88
C ASP A 176 -1.21 -7.88 23.03
N LEU A 177 -1.94 -6.77 23.21
CA LEU A 177 -3.08 -6.43 22.38
C LEU A 177 -2.67 -6.32 20.90
N ARG A 178 -1.57 -5.64 20.60
CA ARG A 178 -1.02 -5.48 19.24
C ARG A 178 -0.58 -6.81 18.65
N ASP A 179 0.03 -7.68 19.44
CA ASP A 179 0.46 -9.01 19.02
C ASP A 179 -0.74 -9.88 18.61
N GLU A 180 -1.83 -9.84 19.36
CA GLU A 180 -3.06 -10.56 19.03
C GLU A 180 -3.76 -9.98 17.79
N GLU A 181 -3.81 -8.65 17.63
CA GLU A 181 -4.31 -8.02 16.40
C GLU A 181 -3.48 -8.46 15.18
N ALA A 182 -2.14 -8.52 15.33
CA ALA A 182 -1.23 -8.99 14.28
C ALA A 182 -1.44 -10.46 13.92
N LYS A 183 -1.68 -11.33 14.91
CA LYS A 183 -2.02 -12.74 14.68
C LYS A 183 -3.33 -12.87 13.92
N ARG A 184 -4.34 -12.07 14.29
CA ARG A 184 -5.62 -12.08 13.59
C ARG A 184 -5.49 -11.64 12.13
N LEU A 185 -4.70 -10.60 11.86
CA LEU A 185 -4.35 -10.19 10.50
C LEU A 185 -3.65 -11.33 9.74
N ARG A 186 -2.71 -12.03 10.40
CA ARG A 186 -1.99 -13.16 9.81
C ARG A 186 -2.92 -14.32 9.43
N GLU A 187 -3.93 -14.62 10.22
CA GLU A 187 -4.92 -15.67 9.90
C GLU A 187 -5.65 -15.36 8.60
N ILE A 188 -6.06 -14.11 8.37
CA ILE A 188 -6.69 -13.66 7.12
C ILE A 188 -5.72 -13.81 5.95
N ILE A 189 -4.46 -13.39 6.12
CA ILE A 189 -3.42 -13.55 5.10
C ILE A 189 -3.20 -15.03 4.75
N ASP A 190 -3.11 -15.90 5.76
CA ASP A 190 -2.91 -17.33 5.57
C ASP A 190 -4.06 -17.99 4.83
N GLU A 191 -5.30 -17.64 5.16
CA GLU A 191 -6.50 -18.13 4.46
C GLU A 191 -6.41 -17.83 2.97
N LYS A 192 -6.10 -16.57 2.63
CA LYS A 192 -5.97 -16.13 1.23
C LYS A 192 -4.85 -16.84 0.48
N LEU A 193 -3.68 -16.93 1.09
CA LEU A 193 -2.51 -17.56 0.47
C LEU A 193 -2.64 -19.10 0.39
N ARG A 194 -3.43 -19.74 1.28
CA ARG A 194 -3.80 -21.15 1.11
C ARG A 194 -4.77 -21.34 -0.05
N ALA A 195 -5.76 -20.45 -0.19
CA ALA A 195 -6.71 -20.50 -1.30
C ALA A 195 -6.04 -20.23 -2.65
N LYS A 196 -5.12 -19.25 -2.71
CA LYS A 196 -4.37 -18.91 -3.93
C LYS A 196 -2.91 -18.60 -3.58
N PRO A 197 -1.99 -19.60 -3.62
CA PRO A 197 -0.58 -19.41 -3.26
C PRO A 197 0.18 -18.37 -4.11
N THR A 198 -0.29 -18.12 -5.32
CA THR A 198 0.26 -17.12 -6.25
C THR A 198 -0.49 -15.79 -6.22
N LEU A 199 -1.30 -15.54 -5.20
CA LEU A 199 -2.06 -14.30 -5.08
C LEU A 199 -1.10 -13.10 -5.01
N ASN A 200 -1.34 -12.10 -5.85
CA ASN A 200 -0.72 -10.79 -5.76
C ASN A 200 -1.36 -10.06 -4.57
N LEU A 201 -0.69 -10.10 -3.41
CA LEU A 201 -1.17 -9.51 -2.17
C LEU A 201 -0.16 -8.50 -1.63
N ALA A 202 -0.62 -7.26 -1.42
CA ALA A 202 0.08 -6.24 -0.66
C ALA A 202 -0.61 -6.05 0.70
N VAL A 203 0.16 -6.13 1.79
CA VAL A 203 -0.30 -5.83 3.15
C VAL A 203 0.41 -4.55 3.59
N VAL A 204 -0.34 -3.51 3.89
CA VAL A 204 0.20 -2.16 4.09
C VAL A 204 -0.37 -1.51 5.36
N GLY A 205 0.31 -0.48 5.87
CA GLY A 205 -0.22 0.35 6.94
C GLY A 205 0.76 0.63 8.07
N ASP A 206 0.22 1.23 9.13
CA ASP A 206 0.90 1.48 10.39
C ASP A 206 0.73 0.28 11.34
N PHE A 207 1.79 -0.50 11.50
CA PHE A 207 1.78 -1.66 12.41
C PHE A 207 2.16 -1.31 13.85
N ASN A 208 2.46 -0.05 14.12
CA ASN A 208 2.80 0.48 15.45
C ASN A 208 3.94 -0.25 16.17
N ASP A 209 4.78 -0.97 15.42
CA ASP A 209 5.92 -1.67 15.98
C ASP A 209 7.07 -1.86 14.98
N SER A 210 8.25 -2.18 15.49
CA SER A 210 9.43 -2.41 14.67
C SER A 210 9.40 -3.80 13.99
N ARG A 211 10.23 -3.95 12.95
CA ARG A 211 10.34 -5.18 12.17
C ARG A 211 10.65 -6.43 13.01
N ASP A 212 11.40 -6.26 14.10
CA ASP A 212 11.85 -7.38 14.93
C ASP A 212 10.90 -7.68 16.12
N SER A 213 9.80 -6.96 16.24
CA SER A 213 8.76 -7.19 17.24
C SER A 213 8.02 -8.52 17.03
N ARG A 214 7.30 -8.97 18.06
CA ARG A 214 6.42 -10.16 17.95
C ARG A 214 5.31 -9.92 16.93
N ALA A 215 4.69 -8.74 16.96
CA ALA A 215 3.60 -8.37 16.06
C ALA A 215 4.05 -8.44 14.59
N LEU A 216 5.16 -7.79 14.22
CA LEU A 216 5.64 -7.82 12.83
C LEU A 216 6.12 -9.21 12.39
N LYS A 217 6.75 -9.98 13.28
CA LYS A 217 7.11 -11.37 12.98
C LYS A 217 5.89 -12.23 12.73
N ALA A 218 4.79 -12.00 13.47
CA ALA A 218 3.53 -12.69 13.23
C ALA A 218 2.97 -12.33 11.83
N VAL A 219 2.87 -11.05 11.48
CA VAL A 219 2.36 -10.61 10.16
C VAL A 219 3.24 -11.13 9.03
N LEU A 220 4.56 -11.03 9.15
CA LEU A 220 5.50 -11.54 8.15
C LEU A 220 5.35 -13.06 7.92
N GLY A 221 4.94 -13.78 8.95
CA GLY A 221 4.85 -15.23 8.93
C GLY A 221 6.20 -15.93 9.04
N GLY A 222 6.17 -17.23 9.28
CA GLY A 222 7.37 -18.07 9.31
C GLY A 222 8.02 -18.21 7.94
N ARG A 223 9.24 -18.77 7.89
CA ARG A 223 9.94 -19.07 6.63
C ARG A 223 9.11 -20.05 5.79
N GLY A 224 8.85 -19.72 4.53
CA GLY A 224 8.12 -20.57 3.60
C GLY A 224 7.32 -19.81 2.55
N LYS A 225 6.54 -20.56 1.76
CA LYS A 225 5.80 -20.04 0.60
C LYS A 225 4.73 -18.98 0.95
N PHE A 226 4.31 -18.89 2.19
CA PHE A 226 3.33 -17.91 2.67
C PHE A 226 3.95 -16.76 3.47
N SER A 227 5.29 -16.71 3.58
CA SER A 227 5.96 -15.57 4.19
C SER A 227 5.79 -14.32 3.34
N LEU A 228 5.62 -13.18 4.00
CA LEU A 228 5.60 -11.90 3.32
C LEU A 228 7.02 -11.32 3.24
N PHE A 229 7.26 -10.61 2.16
CA PHE A 229 8.50 -9.86 1.90
C PHE A 229 8.32 -8.40 2.32
N ASP A 230 9.23 -7.88 3.14
CA ASP A 230 9.27 -6.47 3.52
C ASP A 230 10.05 -5.67 2.47
N THR A 231 9.40 -4.71 1.80
CA THR A 231 10.01 -3.88 0.74
C THR A 231 11.12 -2.97 1.24
N ARG A 232 11.21 -2.71 2.56
CA ARG A 232 12.25 -1.92 3.23
C ARG A 232 12.51 -0.56 2.55
N PRO A 233 11.49 0.29 2.43
CA PRO A 233 11.66 1.60 1.83
C PRO A 233 12.69 2.43 2.60
N ALA A 234 13.40 3.30 1.87
CA ALA A 234 14.36 4.23 2.42
C ALA A 234 14.17 5.62 1.80
N GLU A 235 14.64 6.64 2.48
CA GLU A 235 14.69 8.00 1.95
C GLU A 235 15.60 8.06 0.73
N ARG A 236 15.21 8.80 -0.30
CA ARG A 236 16.03 9.06 -1.48
C ARG A 236 17.00 10.22 -1.19
N ASN A 237 18.08 9.91 -0.53
CA ASN A 237 19.12 10.88 -0.12
C ASN A 237 20.41 10.78 -0.94
N GLY A 238 20.39 10.02 -2.06
CA GLY A 238 21.58 9.75 -2.87
C GLY A 238 22.32 8.46 -2.49
N ASP A 239 21.93 7.78 -1.41
CA ASP A 239 22.47 6.48 -1.07
C ASP A 239 21.97 5.41 -2.06
N SER A 240 22.84 4.45 -2.35
CA SER A 240 22.48 3.34 -3.24
C SER A 240 21.36 2.53 -2.64
N ALA A 241 20.43 2.06 -3.47
CA ALA A 241 19.46 1.03 -3.11
C ALA A 241 20.17 -0.18 -2.47
N PHE A 242 19.44 -0.89 -1.59
CA PHE A 242 19.91 -2.09 -0.91
C PHE A 242 20.77 -2.98 -1.81
N ARG A 243 22.05 -3.16 -1.46
CA ARG A 243 22.98 -4.09 -2.12
C ARG A 243 23.37 -5.20 -1.15
N PRO A 244 22.80 -6.42 -1.27
CA PRO A 244 23.00 -7.49 -0.29
C PRO A 244 24.43 -8.04 -0.18
N LYS A 245 25.36 -7.59 -1.03
CA LYS A 245 26.72 -8.12 -1.12
C LYS A 245 27.84 -7.11 -0.86
N VAL A 246 27.52 -5.94 -0.31
CA VAL A 246 28.54 -4.91 -0.01
C VAL A 246 28.96 -5.02 1.45
N TYR A 247 30.28 -4.98 1.71
CA TYR A 247 30.87 -5.04 3.05
C TYR A 247 30.39 -3.92 3.99
N TYR A 248 29.95 -2.80 3.42
CA TYR A 248 29.29 -1.72 4.12
C TYR A 248 27.88 -1.54 3.56
N THR A 249 26.88 -1.80 4.37
CA THR A 249 25.51 -1.42 4.03
C THR A 249 25.42 0.11 4.01
N PRO A 250 24.91 0.74 2.93
CA PRO A 250 24.65 2.17 2.94
C PRO A 250 23.78 2.53 4.16
N ARG A 251 24.05 3.66 4.78
CA ARG A 251 23.25 4.14 5.92
C ARG A 251 21.96 4.74 5.41
N ASN A 252 21.02 3.89 5.03
CA ASN A 252 19.71 4.33 4.57
C ASN A 252 18.90 4.89 5.73
N ILE A 253 18.31 6.05 5.53
CA ILE A 253 17.33 6.63 6.46
C ILE A 253 16.00 5.91 6.20
N THR A 254 15.54 5.14 7.18
CA THR A 254 14.38 4.25 7.04
C THR A 254 13.24 4.54 8.00
N TRP A 255 13.37 5.51 8.90
CA TRP A 255 12.31 5.83 9.84
C TRP A 255 11.10 6.45 9.14
N THR A 256 9.91 6.14 9.64
CA THR A 256 8.64 6.63 9.11
C THR A 256 7.85 7.44 10.14
N TYR A 257 8.15 7.29 11.43
CA TYR A 257 7.48 7.92 12.54
C TYR A 257 8.47 8.66 13.46
N PHE A 258 8.08 9.85 13.90
CA PHE A 258 8.82 10.66 14.88
C PHE A 258 7.99 10.87 16.15
N TYR A 259 8.50 10.40 17.29
CA TYR A 259 7.89 10.63 18.57
C TYR A 259 8.56 11.79 19.29
N GLY A 260 7.97 12.99 19.18
CA GLY A 260 8.58 14.24 19.64
C GLY A 260 8.75 14.38 21.15
N LYS A 261 8.07 13.53 21.98
CA LYS A 261 8.29 13.56 23.45
C LYS A 261 9.63 12.95 23.87
N GLU A 262 10.19 12.07 23.07
CA GLU A 262 11.41 11.31 23.36
C GLU A 262 12.47 11.52 22.30
N ASP A 263 12.25 12.45 21.35
CA ASP A 263 13.14 12.67 20.19
C ASP A 263 13.52 11.37 19.48
N SER A 264 12.57 10.41 19.42
CA SER A 264 12.84 9.08 18.90
C SER A 264 12.25 8.87 17.51
N TYR A 265 13.00 8.14 16.67
CA TYR A 265 12.63 7.83 15.29
C TYR A 265 12.48 6.32 15.14
N SER A 266 11.40 5.88 14.52
CA SER A 266 11.16 4.46 14.27
C SER A 266 10.52 4.20 12.90
N ARG A 267 10.72 2.98 12.38
CA ARG A 267 10.01 2.50 11.19
C ARG A 267 8.89 1.59 11.66
N ILE A 268 7.67 2.08 11.57
CA ILE A 268 6.45 1.36 12.01
C ILE A 268 5.41 1.24 10.90
N ASP A 269 5.63 1.90 9.76
CA ASP A 269 4.83 1.76 8.55
C ASP A 269 5.50 0.78 7.58
N PHE A 270 4.72 -0.08 6.92
CA PHE A 270 5.23 -1.14 6.08
C PHE A 270 4.41 -1.34 4.80
N ILE A 271 5.07 -1.81 3.75
CA ILE A 271 4.49 -2.43 2.57
C ILE A 271 5.10 -3.82 2.47
N LEU A 272 4.28 -4.82 2.77
CA LEU A 272 4.65 -6.23 2.81
C LEU A 272 4.00 -6.95 1.63
N LEU A 273 4.75 -7.82 0.94
CA LEU A 273 4.33 -8.44 -0.31
C LEU A 273 4.28 -9.96 -0.19
N SER A 274 3.26 -10.59 -0.78
CA SER A 274 3.26 -12.03 -1.01
C SER A 274 4.34 -12.45 -2.02
N GLN A 275 4.66 -13.72 -2.08
CA GLN A 275 5.63 -14.27 -3.03
C GLN A 275 5.19 -14.06 -4.50
N GLY A 276 3.88 -14.01 -4.79
CA GLY A 276 3.35 -13.63 -6.09
C GLY A 276 3.76 -12.21 -6.44
N MET A 277 3.41 -11.26 -5.59
CA MET A 277 3.60 -9.83 -5.87
C MET A 277 5.06 -9.35 -5.83
N VAL A 278 5.95 -10.05 -5.11
CA VAL A 278 7.39 -9.72 -5.08
C VAL A 278 8.02 -9.76 -6.47
N ARG A 279 7.54 -10.63 -7.36
CA ARG A 279 8.10 -10.79 -8.72
C ARG A 279 7.88 -9.56 -9.60
N GLU A 280 6.89 -8.76 -9.28
CA GLU A 280 6.47 -7.58 -10.03
C GLU A 280 7.00 -6.30 -9.40
N TRP A 281 7.52 -6.39 -8.20
CA TRP A 281 8.03 -5.27 -7.43
C TRP A 281 9.27 -4.65 -8.06
N LYS A 282 9.30 -3.31 -8.09
CA LYS A 282 10.39 -2.47 -8.56
C LYS A 282 11.04 -1.75 -7.38
N ALA A 283 12.17 -2.27 -6.93
CA ALA A 283 12.88 -1.73 -5.77
C ALA A 283 13.28 -0.25 -5.98
N GLU A 284 13.64 0.13 -7.19
CA GLU A 284 14.03 1.49 -7.57
C GLU A 284 12.88 2.52 -7.49
N LEU A 285 11.62 2.04 -7.49
CA LEU A 285 10.43 2.87 -7.31
C LEU A 285 9.93 2.87 -5.86
N THR A 286 10.69 2.26 -4.95
CA THR A 286 10.32 2.16 -3.53
C THR A 286 11.07 3.22 -2.73
N ALA A 287 10.33 3.99 -1.92
CA ALA A 287 10.92 5.08 -1.13
C ALA A 287 10.06 5.47 0.08
N ILE A 288 10.70 6.16 1.02
CA ILE A 288 10.04 7.04 1.99
C ILE A 288 10.03 8.44 1.37
N LEU A 289 8.86 9.05 1.28
CA LEU A 289 8.76 10.42 0.77
C LEU A 289 9.18 11.41 1.85
N THR A 290 10.05 12.35 1.47
CA THR A 290 10.45 13.48 2.30
C THR A 290 10.08 14.77 1.56
N VAL A 291 9.32 15.65 2.22
CA VAL A 291 9.03 16.99 1.78
C VAL A 291 9.44 17.97 2.87
N PRO A 292 9.78 19.22 2.54
CA PRO A 292 10.02 20.24 3.57
C PRO A 292 8.83 20.39 4.51
N ASP A 293 9.09 20.60 5.80
CA ASP A 293 8.07 20.81 6.84
C ASP A 293 7.01 19.69 6.92
N TRP A 294 7.41 18.46 6.64
CA TRP A 294 6.55 17.27 6.63
C TRP A 294 5.79 17.12 7.96
N GLY A 295 6.40 17.46 9.11
CA GLY A 295 5.80 17.38 10.44
C GLY A 295 4.58 18.28 10.67
N ILE A 296 4.31 19.26 9.79
CA ILE A 296 3.04 20.01 9.80
C ILE A 296 1.89 19.11 9.35
N ALA A 297 2.16 18.15 8.48
CA ALA A 297 1.13 17.25 7.96
C ALA A 297 0.80 16.11 8.93
N SER A 298 1.81 15.46 9.48
CA SER A 298 1.68 14.26 10.31
C SER A 298 3.01 14.00 11.04
N ASP A 299 2.97 13.26 12.15
CA ASP A 299 4.14 12.67 12.79
C ASP A 299 4.68 11.44 12.04
N HIS A 300 4.01 11.02 10.96
CA HIS A 300 4.44 9.98 10.03
C HIS A 300 4.90 10.54 8.69
N ARG A 301 5.76 9.79 8.01
CA ARG A 301 6.15 10.00 6.61
C ARG A 301 5.59 8.88 5.73
N PRO A 302 4.96 9.19 4.58
CA PRO A 302 4.41 8.14 3.72
C PRO A 302 5.49 7.32 3.05
N ILE A 303 5.15 6.07 2.78
CA ILE A 303 5.99 5.13 2.04
C ILE A 303 5.28 4.71 0.76
N ILE A 304 6.07 4.47 -0.29
CA ILE A 304 5.59 4.09 -1.62
C ILE A 304 6.41 2.93 -2.17
N ALA A 305 5.77 2.04 -2.91
CA ALA A 305 6.41 0.99 -3.70
C ALA A 305 5.82 0.93 -5.10
N GLY A 306 6.66 0.66 -6.09
CA GLY A 306 6.24 0.53 -7.49
C GLY A 306 6.27 -0.90 -8.00
N PHE A 307 5.44 -1.19 -9.01
CA PHE A 307 5.22 -2.52 -9.55
C PHE A 307 5.04 -2.48 -11.06
N GLU A 308 5.28 -3.61 -11.73
CA GLU A 308 4.81 -3.88 -13.09
C GLU A 308 3.49 -4.63 -13.03
N ALA A 309 2.49 -4.20 -13.81
CA ALA A 309 1.19 -4.86 -13.93
C ALA A 309 1.27 -6.06 -14.89
N GLN A 310 2.04 -7.08 -14.52
CA GLN A 310 2.24 -8.29 -15.31
C GLN A 310 2.51 -9.47 -14.36
N ASP A 311 1.63 -10.47 -14.36
CA ASP A 311 1.86 -11.72 -13.62
C ASP A 311 3.12 -12.45 -14.16
N ARG A 312 4.02 -12.85 -13.25
CA ARG A 312 5.30 -13.49 -13.58
C ARG A 312 5.51 -14.83 -12.86
#